data_d6c56b05cfbc65eae9d586fd26d80fac
#
_entry.id   d6c56b05cfbc65eae9d586fd26d80fac
#
_cell.length_a   1.000
_cell.length_b   1.000
_cell.length_c   1.000
_cell.angle_alpha   90.00
_cell.angle_beta   90.00
_cell.angle_gamma   90.00
#
_symmetry.space_group_name_H-M   'P 1'
#
loop_
_entity.id
_entity.type
_entity.pdbx_description
1 polymer ?
#
loop_
_entity_poly.entity_id
_entity_poly.type
_entity_poly.pdbx_seq_one_letter_code
_entity_poly.pdbx_strand_id
1 'polypeptide(L)'
;MHKKGFVYLVGAGCGSADLITVRGLRLLQSCDAVVYDDLIDPALLAQAAHAEQHPAGKRCGRHSMPQSEINSLLVRLGQSGKTVVRLKGGDPFVFGRGGEEFLALQAAGVPCEEVPGISSCIAVPAAAGIPVTHRGASRSFHVITGHTAQTGDTLPESLEALAALHGTLVFLMGLNSLEQIAARLTAAGKPPETPAAVVSGGNAPHPA
;
A
#
# COMPACT_ATOMS: atom_id res chain seq x y z
N MET A 1 12.13 -0.14 -35.20
CA MET A 1 11.39 -0.81 -34.09
C MET A 1 11.37 0.17 -32.94
N HIS A 2 10.19 0.66 -32.56
CA HIS A 2 10.08 1.48 -31.34
C HIS A 2 10.44 0.61 -30.12
N LYS A 3 11.35 1.11 -29.28
CA LYS A 3 11.70 0.47 -28.00
C LYS A 3 10.41 0.37 -27.19
N LYS A 4 9.95 -0.85 -26.87
CA LYS A 4 8.83 -1.01 -25.95
C LYS A 4 9.28 -0.52 -24.58
N GLY A 5 8.53 0.38 -23.98
CA GLY A 5 8.77 0.80 -22.61
C GLY A 5 8.44 -0.32 -21.62
N PHE A 6 8.73 -0.07 -20.36
CA PHE A 6 8.48 -1.02 -19.28
C PHE A 6 7.94 -0.28 -18.05
N VAL A 7 6.98 -0.87 -17.34
CA VAL A 7 6.41 -0.28 -16.12
C VAL A 7 6.70 -1.18 -14.93
N TYR A 8 7.34 -0.63 -13.91
CA TYR A 8 7.57 -1.28 -12.63
C TYR A 8 6.58 -0.74 -11.58
N LEU A 9 5.78 -1.61 -10.98
CA LEU A 9 4.97 -1.28 -9.81
C LEU A 9 5.84 -1.51 -8.59
N VAL A 10 6.34 -0.45 -7.97
CA VAL A 10 7.37 -0.51 -6.92
C VAL A 10 6.77 -0.13 -5.59
N GLY A 11 6.92 -1.02 -4.59
CA GLY A 11 6.61 -0.71 -3.21
C GLY A 11 7.68 0.19 -2.59
N ALA A 12 7.25 1.36 -2.12
CA ALA A 12 8.11 2.33 -1.44
C ALA A 12 8.43 1.94 0.01
N GLY A 13 7.76 0.92 0.54
CA GLY A 13 7.75 0.67 1.97
C GLY A 13 6.76 1.60 2.70
N CYS A 14 6.82 1.61 4.01
CA CYS A 14 5.86 2.31 4.86
C CYS A 14 6.56 3.41 5.67
N GLY A 15 6.33 4.67 5.33
CA GLY A 15 6.83 5.84 6.03
C GLY A 15 8.23 6.23 5.58
N SER A 16 9.27 5.79 6.27
CA SER A 16 10.66 6.18 6.01
C SER A 16 11.21 5.67 4.67
N ALA A 17 12.00 6.51 3.99
CA ALA A 17 12.62 6.24 2.70
C ALA A 17 13.58 5.03 2.70
N ASP A 18 14.15 4.68 3.84
CA ASP A 18 15.07 3.54 3.99
C ASP A 18 14.37 2.17 4.02
N LEU A 19 13.03 2.17 4.07
CA LEU A 19 12.22 0.95 3.96
C LEU A 19 11.93 0.53 2.52
N ILE A 20 12.42 1.25 1.54
CA ILE A 20 12.38 0.79 0.15
C ILE A 20 13.36 -0.37 -0.05
N THR A 21 13.00 -1.32 -0.92
CA THR A 21 13.94 -2.38 -1.28
C THR A 21 15.09 -1.83 -2.12
N VAL A 22 16.26 -2.47 -2.03
CA VAL A 22 17.44 -2.11 -2.87
C VAL A 22 17.09 -2.16 -4.35
N ARG A 23 16.24 -3.11 -4.77
CA ARG A 23 15.76 -3.20 -6.16
C ARG A 23 14.88 -2.02 -6.52
N GLY A 24 13.92 -1.67 -5.68
CA GLY A 24 13.05 -0.52 -5.88
C GLY A 24 13.82 0.79 -6.00
N LEU A 25 14.80 1.00 -5.13
CA LEU A 25 15.66 2.20 -5.18
C LEU A 25 16.46 2.30 -6.48
N ARG A 26 17.07 1.20 -6.92
CA ARG A 26 17.83 1.18 -8.19
C ARG A 26 16.95 1.51 -9.41
N LEU A 27 15.74 0.98 -9.45
CA LEU A 27 14.78 1.28 -10.52
C LEU A 27 14.36 2.75 -10.48
N LEU A 28 14.08 3.28 -9.29
CA LEU A 28 13.72 4.68 -9.09
C LEU A 28 14.84 5.63 -9.56
N GLN A 29 16.10 5.29 -9.29
CA GLN A 29 17.28 6.07 -9.70
C GLN A 29 17.59 6.01 -11.20
N SER A 30 16.96 5.11 -11.96
CA SER A 30 17.24 4.91 -13.39
C SER A 30 16.02 5.03 -14.30
N CYS A 31 14.83 5.34 -13.76
CA CYS A 31 13.62 5.47 -14.56
C CYS A 31 13.56 6.77 -15.36
N ASP A 32 12.78 6.76 -16.46
CA ASP A 32 12.49 7.95 -17.26
C ASP A 32 11.31 8.75 -16.70
N ALA A 33 10.39 8.08 -16.00
CA ALA A 33 9.22 8.70 -15.38
C ALA A 33 8.84 8.00 -14.06
N VAL A 34 8.36 8.78 -13.09
CA VAL A 34 7.79 8.27 -11.84
C VAL A 34 6.36 8.76 -11.64
N VAL A 35 5.44 7.82 -11.39
CA VAL A 35 4.04 8.09 -11.02
C VAL A 35 3.88 7.69 -9.55
N TYR A 36 3.46 8.60 -8.68
CA TYR A 36 3.54 8.38 -7.23
C TYR A 36 2.31 8.88 -6.46
N ASP A 37 2.06 8.27 -5.29
CA ASP A 37 0.97 8.61 -4.37
C ASP A 37 1.43 9.62 -3.29
N ASP A 38 0.49 10.18 -2.53
CA ASP A 38 0.78 11.14 -1.43
C ASP A 38 1.46 10.51 -0.21
N LEU A 39 1.45 9.16 -0.11
CA LEU A 39 2.06 8.44 1.01
C LEU A 39 3.57 8.23 0.86
N ILE A 40 4.17 8.80 -0.19
CA ILE A 40 5.59 8.62 -0.49
C ILE A 40 6.43 9.65 0.26
N ASP A 41 7.48 9.17 0.93
CA ASP A 41 8.48 10.06 1.53
C ASP A 41 9.13 10.92 0.44
N PRO A 42 9.14 12.27 0.58
CA PRO A 42 9.78 13.17 -0.39
C PRO A 42 11.25 12.84 -0.67
N ALA A 43 11.97 12.23 0.29
CA ALA A 43 13.34 11.81 0.10
C ALA A 43 13.49 10.74 -1.00
N LEU A 44 12.47 9.90 -1.23
CA LEU A 44 12.46 8.98 -2.37
C LEU A 44 12.25 9.69 -3.70
N LEU A 45 11.41 10.73 -3.73
CA LEU A 45 11.21 11.50 -4.96
C LEU A 45 12.47 12.26 -5.37
N ALA A 46 13.29 12.68 -4.40
CA ALA A 46 14.59 13.28 -4.66
C ALA A 46 15.55 12.31 -5.36
N GLN A 47 15.43 10.98 -5.15
CA GLN A 47 16.22 9.96 -5.86
C GLN A 47 15.87 9.86 -7.36
N ALA A 48 14.68 10.37 -7.75
CA ALA A 48 14.20 10.41 -9.15
C ALA A 48 14.07 11.84 -9.68
N ALA A 49 14.87 12.78 -9.17
CA ALA A 49 14.81 14.20 -9.59
C ALA A 49 15.10 14.40 -11.09
N HIS A 50 15.78 13.46 -11.73
CA HIS A 50 16.08 13.44 -13.17
C HIS A 50 14.89 12.97 -14.02
N ALA A 51 13.92 12.27 -13.40
CA ALA A 51 12.79 11.66 -14.08
C ALA A 51 11.60 12.62 -14.19
N GLU A 52 10.74 12.39 -15.17
CA GLU A 52 9.45 13.08 -15.29
C GLU A 52 8.53 12.66 -14.14
N GLN A 53 8.08 13.61 -13.32
CA GLN A 53 7.32 13.33 -12.11
C GLN A 53 5.82 13.55 -12.31
N HIS A 54 5.01 12.52 -12.01
CA HIS A 54 3.56 12.51 -12.12
C HIS A 54 2.90 12.19 -10.77
N PRO A 55 2.45 13.19 -10.01
CA PRO A 55 1.69 12.94 -8.79
C PRO A 55 0.30 12.42 -9.12
N ALA A 56 -0.07 11.27 -8.55
CA ALA A 56 -1.39 10.62 -8.68
C ALA A 56 -2.26 10.76 -7.42
N GLY A 57 -1.69 11.26 -6.31
CA GLY A 57 -2.37 11.47 -5.05
C GLY A 57 -3.26 12.72 -4.99
N LYS A 58 -3.77 13.03 -3.79
CA LYS A 58 -4.57 14.25 -3.54
C LYS A 58 -3.65 15.46 -3.56
N ARG A 59 -3.90 16.43 -4.43
CA ARG A 59 -3.31 17.77 -4.30
C ARG A 59 -4.26 18.68 -3.52
N CYS A 60 -3.69 19.63 -2.77
CA CYS A 60 -4.47 20.69 -2.12
C CYS A 60 -5.46 21.30 -3.13
N GLY A 61 -6.78 21.20 -2.85
CA GLY A 61 -7.83 21.72 -3.71
C GLY A 61 -8.21 20.88 -4.94
N ARG A 62 -7.66 19.67 -5.14
CA ARG A 62 -8.06 18.73 -6.19
C ARG A 62 -8.34 17.34 -5.63
N HIS A 63 -9.36 16.66 -6.21
CA HIS A 63 -9.61 15.24 -5.95
C HIS A 63 -8.39 14.40 -6.37
N SER A 64 -8.17 13.28 -5.69
CA SER A 64 -7.20 12.27 -6.15
C SER A 64 -7.53 11.85 -7.59
N MET A 65 -6.48 11.58 -8.38
CA MET A 65 -6.67 11.07 -9.74
C MET A 65 -7.49 9.76 -9.70
N PRO A 66 -8.57 9.63 -10.47
CA PRO A 66 -9.33 8.38 -10.55
C PRO A 66 -8.43 7.23 -11.01
N GLN A 67 -8.69 6.00 -10.52
CA GLN A 67 -7.86 4.84 -10.88
C GLN A 67 -7.79 4.60 -12.39
N SER A 68 -8.89 4.83 -13.10
CA SER A 68 -8.92 4.72 -14.57
C SER A 68 -7.95 5.69 -15.27
N GLU A 69 -7.79 6.90 -14.72
CA GLU A 69 -6.85 7.89 -15.25
C GLU A 69 -5.40 7.50 -14.93
N ILE A 70 -5.13 6.95 -13.72
CA ILE A 70 -3.80 6.41 -13.36
C ILE A 70 -3.44 5.28 -14.32
N ASN A 71 -4.34 4.32 -14.54
CA ASN A 71 -4.13 3.21 -15.47
C ASN A 71 -3.82 3.72 -16.88
N SER A 72 -4.59 4.70 -17.37
CA SER A 72 -4.40 5.30 -18.69
C SER A 72 -3.06 6.04 -18.79
N LEU A 73 -2.63 6.72 -17.73
CA LEU A 73 -1.33 7.40 -17.66
C LEU A 73 -0.17 6.39 -17.76
N LEU A 74 -0.22 5.31 -16.97
CA LEU A 74 0.81 4.27 -16.97
C LEU A 74 0.93 3.60 -18.35
N VAL A 75 -0.20 3.27 -18.97
CA VAL A 75 -0.25 2.71 -20.33
C VAL A 75 0.40 3.65 -21.34
N ARG A 76 0.01 4.94 -21.35
CA ARG A 76 0.58 5.94 -22.27
C ARG A 76 2.10 6.08 -22.11
N LEU A 77 2.57 6.18 -20.87
CA LEU A 77 4.00 6.31 -20.59
C LEU A 77 4.78 5.06 -21.04
N GLY A 78 4.25 3.85 -20.74
CA GLY A 78 4.86 2.60 -21.19
C GLY A 78 4.87 2.48 -22.72
N GLN A 79 3.78 2.83 -23.41
CA GLN A 79 3.70 2.80 -24.87
C GLN A 79 4.62 3.83 -25.53
N SER A 80 4.98 4.91 -24.86
CA SER A 80 5.94 5.91 -25.37
C SER A 80 7.42 5.44 -25.33
N GLY A 81 7.67 4.21 -24.88
CA GLY A 81 9.01 3.63 -24.83
C GLY A 81 9.80 3.94 -23.55
N LYS A 82 9.17 4.54 -22.53
CA LYS A 82 9.79 4.92 -21.26
C LYS A 82 9.90 3.74 -20.28
N THR A 83 10.93 3.77 -19.46
CA THR A 83 11.02 3.00 -18.21
C THR A 83 10.28 3.78 -17.13
N VAL A 84 9.17 3.26 -16.65
CA VAL A 84 8.28 3.95 -15.71
C VAL A 84 8.33 3.24 -14.36
N VAL A 85 8.47 4.01 -13.29
CA VAL A 85 8.25 3.53 -11.92
C VAL A 85 6.90 4.06 -11.43
N ARG A 86 5.98 3.16 -11.14
CA ARG A 86 4.79 3.45 -10.35
C ARG A 86 5.13 3.21 -8.88
N LEU A 87 5.45 4.29 -8.16
CA LEU A 87 5.87 4.23 -6.76
C LEU A 87 4.65 4.29 -5.83
N LYS A 88 4.44 3.26 -5.02
CA LYS A 88 3.27 3.06 -4.17
C LYS A 88 3.67 2.89 -2.71
N GLY A 89 2.96 3.50 -1.79
CA GLY A 89 3.18 3.30 -0.35
C GLY A 89 2.96 1.84 0.06
N GLY A 90 3.81 1.32 0.93
CA GLY A 90 3.78 -0.08 1.35
C GLY A 90 4.19 -1.03 0.23
N ASP A 91 3.31 -1.99 -0.07
CA ASP A 91 3.43 -2.98 -1.14
C ASP A 91 2.33 -2.76 -2.19
N PRO A 92 2.63 -2.80 -3.50
CA PRO A 92 1.65 -2.55 -4.56
C PRO A 92 0.44 -3.48 -4.54
N PHE A 93 0.62 -4.73 -4.13
CA PHE A 93 -0.42 -5.76 -4.16
C PHE A 93 -1.15 -5.94 -2.82
N VAL A 94 -0.73 -5.23 -1.76
CA VAL A 94 -1.41 -5.26 -0.45
C VAL A 94 -2.27 -4.01 -0.28
N PHE A 95 -3.56 -4.11 -0.61
CA PHE A 95 -4.56 -3.02 -0.58
C PHE A 95 -4.17 -1.75 -1.35
N GLY A 96 -3.18 -1.87 -2.24
CA GLY A 96 -2.65 -0.77 -3.04
C GLY A 96 -3.26 -0.64 -4.43
N ARG A 97 -4.23 -1.46 -4.83
CA ARG A 97 -4.85 -1.51 -6.17
C ARG A 97 -3.84 -1.79 -7.30
N GLY A 98 -2.62 -2.24 -6.97
CA GLY A 98 -1.60 -2.58 -7.96
C GLY A 98 -2.03 -3.68 -8.93
N GLY A 99 -2.89 -4.61 -8.50
CA GLY A 99 -3.47 -5.63 -9.36
C GLY A 99 -4.30 -5.03 -10.50
N GLU A 100 -5.07 -3.96 -10.26
CA GLU A 100 -5.85 -3.26 -11.29
C GLU A 100 -4.92 -2.57 -12.30
N GLU A 101 -3.85 -1.91 -11.81
CA GLU A 101 -2.83 -1.27 -12.64
C GLU A 101 -2.09 -2.30 -13.50
N PHE A 102 -1.73 -3.45 -12.91
CA PHE A 102 -1.05 -4.56 -13.58
C PHE A 102 -1.88 -5.15 -14.71
N LEU A 103 -3.16 -5.44 -14.45
CA LEU A 103 -4.10 -5.96 -15.45
C LEU A 103 -4.33 -4.98 -16.60
N ALA A 104 -4.43 -3.68 -16.31
CA ALA A 104 -4.57 -2.65 -17.34
C ALA A 104 -3.36 -2.57 -18.27
N LEU A 105 -2.15 -2.67 -17.71
CA LEU A 105 -0.89 -2.70 -18.47
C LEU A 105 -0.80 -3.95 -19.35
N GLN A 106 -1.13 -5.12 -18.81
CA GLN A 106 -1.16 -6.38 -19.57
C GLN A 106 -2.16 -6.32 -20.74
N ALA A 107 -3.37 -5.82 -20.48
CA ALA A 107 -4.40 -5.67 -21.51
C ALA A 107 -3.96 -4.74 -22.65
N ALA A 108 -3.14 -3.72 -22.34
CA ALA A 108 -2.57 -2.79 -23.30
C ALA A 108 -1.28 -3.30 -23.99
N GLY A 109 -0.81 -4.51 -23.67
CA GLY A 109 0.42 -5.08 -24.19
C GLY A 109 1.69 -4.34 -23.74
N VAL A 110 1.64 -3.63 -22.61
CA VAL A 110 2.78 -2.96 -21.98
C VAL A 110 3.46 -3.93 -21.03
N PRO A 111 4.75 -4.24 -21.23
CA PRO A 111 5.51 -5.06 -20.29
C PRO A 111 5.54 -4.43 -18.90
N CYS A 112 5.24 -5.22 -17.88
CA CYS A 112 5.23 -4.73 -16.50
C CYS A 112 5.69 -5.80 -15.51
N GLU A 113 6.18 -5.34 -14.37
CA GLU A 113 6.61 -6.17 -13.26
C GLU A 113 6.29 -5.49 -11.93
N GLU A 114 5.95 -6.29 -10.93
CA GLU A 114 5.81 -5.83 -9.55
C GLU A 114 7.12 -6.03 -8.80
N VAL A 115 7.49 -5.04 -7.99
CA VAL A 115 8.65 -5.07 -7.10
C VAL A 115 8.14 -4.85 -5.67
N PRO A 116 8.18 -5.90 -4.82
CA PRO A 116 7.60 -5.86 -3.50
C PRO A 116 8.14 -4.75 -2.62
N GLY A 117 7.29 -4.26 -1.73
CA GLY A 117 7.65 -3.32 -0.67
C GLY A 117 7.27 -3.85 0.72
N ILE A 118 7.76 -3.22 1.77
CA ILE A 118 7.40 -3.57 3.13
C ILE A 118 6.02 -2.98 3.43
N SER A 119 5.00 -3.85 3.50
CA SER A 119 3.63 -3.45 3.80
C SER A 119 3.47 -2.89 5.21
N SER A 120 2.60 -1.90 5.38
CA SER A 120 2.24 -1.32 6.68
C SER A 120 1.69 -2.34 7.69
N CYS A 121 1.11 -3.44 7.23
CA CYS A 121 0.63 -4.51 8.11
C CYS A 121 1.78 -5.20 8.89
N ILE A 122 3.01 -5.07 8.43
CA ILE A 122 4.22 -5.59 9.09
C ILE A 122 5.04 -4.44 9.68
N ALA A 123 5.29 -3.39 8.89
CA ALA A 123 6.19 -2.32 9.28
C ALA A 123 5.67 -1.49 10.46
N VAL A 124 4.37 -1.17 10.48
CA VAL A 124 3.79 -0.31 11.53
C VAL A 124 3.74 -0.99 12.89
N PRO A 125 3.26 -2.23 13.03
CA PRO A 125 3.37 -2.97 14.29
C PRO A 125 4.81 -3.12 14.76
N ALA A 126 5.74 -3.43 13.84
CA ALA A 126 7.16 -3.59 14.19
C ALA A 126 7.77 -2.31 14.75
N ALA A 127 7.46 -1.14 14.18
CA ALA A 127 7.90 0.16 14.68
C ALA A 127 7.36 0.46 16.09
N ALA A 128 6.19 -0.09 16.43
CA ALA A 128 5.61 0.00 17.78
C ALA A 128 6.11 -1.10 18.73
N GLY A 129 7.06 -1.94 18.32
CA GLY A 129 7.57 -3.07 19.12
C GLY A 129 6.58 -4.23 19.25
N ILE A 130 5.58 -4.31 18.35
CA ILE A 130 4.52 -5.33 18.37
C ILE A 130 4.79 -6.35 17.27
N PRO A 131 5.23 -7.58 17.59
CA PRO A 131 5.37 -8.63 16.59
C PRO A 131 3.99 -9.15 16.18
N VAL A 132 3.72 -9.24 14.86
CA VAL A 132 2.44 -9.77 14.35
C VAL A 132 2.31 -11.29 14.55
N THR A 133 3.41 -11.99 14.80
CA THR A 133 3.43 -13.40 15.21
C THR A 133 4.37 -13.58 16.41
N HIS A 134 4.01 -14.47 17.35
CA HIS A 134 4.84 -14.77 18.50
C HIS A 134 4.64 -16.24 18.92
N ARG A 135 5.75 -16.95 19.16
CA ARG A 135 5.70 -18.35 19.62
C ARG A 135 4.95 -18.43 20.94
N GLY A 136 3.94 -19.30 21.02
CA GLY A 136 3.10 -19.48 22.19
C GLY A 136 1.90 -18.53 22.31
N ALA A 137 1.87 -17.41 21.56
CA ALA A 137 0.76 -16.45 21.58
C ALA A 137 -0.01 -16.41 20.25
N SER A 138 0.69 -16.21 19.12
CA SER A 138 0.02 -16.08 17.82
C SER A 138 0.81 -16.79 16.72
N ARG A 139 0.23 -17.83 16.12
CA ARG A 139 0.85 -18.64 15.04
C ARG A 139 0.43 -18.18 13.65
N SER A 140 -0.49 -17.24 13.56
CA SER A 140 -0.99 -16.68 12.32
C SER A 140 -1.31 -15.21 12.50
N PHE A 141 -1.35 -14.47 11.40
CA PHE A 141 -1.93 -13.14 11.39
C PHE A 141 -2.80 -12.96 10.15
N HIS A 142 -3.86 -12.18 10.29
CA HIS A 142 -4.84 -11.93 9.25
C HIS A 142 -4.91 -10.43 9.00
N VAL A 143 -4.75 -10.04 7.74
CA VAL A 143 -4.74 -8.64 7.34
C VAL A 143 -6.05 -8.30 6.67
N ILE A 144 -6.73 -7.31 7.18
CA ILE A 144 -8.07 -6.92 6.78
C ILE A 144 -8.08 -5.43 6.45
N THR A 145 -8.78 -5.02 5.40
CA THR A 145 -9.04 -3.60 5.17
C THR A 145 -10.28 -3.16 5.97
N GLY A 146 -10.17 -2.06 6.69
CA GLY A 146 -11.30 -1.38 7.32
C GLY A 146 -12.05 -0.46 6.37
N HIS A 147 -11.66 -0.42 5.09
CA HIS A 147 -12.30 0.41 4.07
C HIS A 147 -12.56 -0.41 2.81
N THR A 148 -13.81 -0.47 2.36
CA THR A 148 -14.19 -1.06 1.07
C THR A 148 -14.76 0.02 0.15
N ALA A 149 -14.46 -0.08 -1.14
CA ALA A 149 -14.93 0.87 -2.15
C ALA A 149 -16.44 0.72 -2.48
N GLN A 150 -17.10 -0.28 -1.92
CA GLN A 150 -18.51 -0.58 -2.19
C GLN A 150 -19.37 -0.20 -0.99
N THR A 151 -20.31 0.72 -1.24
CA THR A 151 -21.55 0.99 -0.49
C THR A 151 -21.48 0.99 1.04
N GLY A 152 -21.24 2.14 1.66
CA GLY A 152 -21.72 2.51 3.01
C GLY A 152 -21.35 1.64 4.22
N ASP A 153 -21.21 0.35 4.07
CA ASP A 153 -20.71 -0.57 5.09
C ASP A 153 -19.25 -0.93 4.81
N THR A 154 -18.38 -0.51 5.71
CA THR A 154 -16.94 -0.49 5.48
C THR A 154 -16.22 -1.75 5.94
N LEU A 155 -16.91 -2.65 6.63
CA LEU A 155 -16.30 -3.85 7.21
C LEU A 155 -16.70 -5.11 6.44
N PRO A 156 -15.77 -6.11 6.33
CA PRO A 156 -16.08 -7.36 5.66
C PRO A 156 -17.26 -8.09 6.31
N GLU A 157 -18.10 -8.73 5.50
CA GLU A 157 -19.21 -9.56 5.97
C GLU A 157 -18.74 -10.74 6.85
N SER A 158 -17.49 -11.20 6.66
CA SER A 158 -16.89 -12.30 7.43
C SER A 158 -16.19 -11.86 8.72
N LEU A 159 -16.39 -10.61 9.18
CA LEU A 159 -15.70 -10.11 10.39
C LEU A 159 -16.00 -10.97 11.63
N GLU A 160 -17.20 -11.48 11.76
CA GLU A 160 -17.61 -12.35 12.86
C GLU A 160 -16.82 -13.68 12.86
N ALA A 161 -16.53 -14.23 11.69
CA ALA A 161 -15.71 -15.45 11.58
C ALA A 161 -14.28 -15.24 12.08
N LEU A 162 -13.75 -14.01 11.97
CA LEU A 162 -12.40 -13.67 12.45
C LEU A 162 -12.32 -13.68 13.99
N ALA A 163 -13.44 -13.47 14.68
CA ALA A 163 -13.47 -13.49 16.15
C ALA A 163 -13.04 -14.84 16.73
N ALA A 164 -13.35 -15.94 16.05
CA ALA A 164 -12.97 -17.30 16.43
C ALA A 164 -11.49 -17.62 16.18
N LEU A 165 -10.77 -16.80 15.45
CA LEU A 165 -9.36 -17.07 15.13
C LEU A 165 -8.45 -16.73 16.31
N HIS A 166 -7.48 -17.63 16.57
CA HIS A 166 -6.44 -17.44 17.58
C HIS A 166 -5.21 -16.67 17.09
N GLY A 167 -5.30 -16.06 15.90
CA GLY A 167 -4.24 -15.27 15.30
C GLY A 167 -4.32 -13.78 15.64
N THR A 168 -3.33 -13.03 15.23
CA THR A 168 -3.34 -11.57 15.28
C THR A 168 -4.22 -11.03 14.15
N LEU A 169 -5.13 -10.13 14.46
CA LEU A 169 -5.95 -9.41 13.46
C LEU A 169 -5.33 -8.03 13.24
N VAL A 170 -4.97 -7.73 11.99
CA VAL A 170 -4.38 -6.45 11.59
C VAL A 170 -5.36 -5.73 10.68
N PHE A 171 -5.94 -4.64 11.15
CA PHE A 171 -6.86 -3.82 10.39
C PHE A 171 -6.14 -2.62 9.81
N LEU A 172 -6.02 -2.56 8.49
CA LEU A 172 -5.49 -1.39 7.77
C LEU A 172 -6.64 -0.45 7.41
N MET A 173 -6.40 0.87 7.47
CA MET A 173 -7.42 1.90 7.17
C MET A 173 -8.68 1.81 8.04
N GLY A 174 -8.57 1.22 9.23
CA GLY A 174 -9.70 0.92 10.11
C GLY A 174 -10.00 1.97 11.18
N LEU A 175 -9.28 3.09 11.24
CA LEU A 175 -9.41 4.06 12.34
C LEU A 175 -10.85 4.62 12.46
N ASN A 176 -11.46 4.97 11.34
CA ASN A 176 -12.83 5.50 11.33
C ASN A 176 -13.90 4.45 11.68
N SER A 177 -13.55 3.17 11.61
CA SER A 177 -14.44 2.03 11.90
C SER A 177 -14.05 1.31 13.19
N LEU A 178 -13.16 1.88 14.01
CA LEU A 178 -12.58 1.22 15.19
C LEU A 178 -13.62 0.72 16.16
N GLU A 179 -14.58 1.57 16.53
CA GLU A 179 -15.67 1.21 17.47
C GLU A 179 -16.54 0.08 16.90
N GLN A 180 -16.86 0.13 15.62
CA GLN A 180 -17.65 -0.89 14.94
C GLN A 180 -16.89 -2.22 14.86
N ILE A 181 -15.59 -2.19 14.57
CA ILE A 181 -14.72 -3.39 14.58
C ILE A 181 -14.74 -4.04 15.97
N ALA A 182 -14.49 -3.26 17.02
CA ALA A 182 -14.45 -3.76 18.38
C ALA A 182 -15.81 -4.34 18.81
N ALA A 183 -16.91 -3.63 18.55
CA ALA A 183 -18.26 -4.07 18.89
C ALA A 183 -18.64 -5.38 18.18
N ARG A 184 -18.40 -5.51 16.87
CA ARG A 184 -18.72 -6.71 16.09
C ARG A 184 -17.88 -7.92 16.53
N LEU A 185 -16.58 -7.74 16.75
CA LEU A 185 -15.70 -8.82 17.22
C LEU A 185 -16.11 -9.30 18.61
N THR A 186 -16.42 -8.39 19.52
CA THR A 186 -16.89 -8.73 20.89
C THR A 186 -18.25 -9.44 20.84
N ALA A 187 -19.20 -8.93 20.06
CA ALA A 187 -20.52 -9.57 19.88
C ALA A 187 -20.39 -10.98 19.30
N ALA A 188 -19.38 -11.23 18.47
CA ALA A 188 -19.05 -12.54 17.89
C ALA A 188 -18.23 -13.45 18.82
N GLY A 189 -17.98 -13.05 20.08
CA GLY A 189 -17.34 -13.87 21.10
C GLY A 189 -15.84 -13.62 21.31
N LYS A 190 -15.25 -12.59 20.70
CA LYS A 190 -13.87 -12.18 21.04
C LYS A 190 -13.86 -11.64 22.47
N PRO A 191 -12.98 -12.13 23.37
CA PRO A 191 -12.93 -11.63 24.73
C PRO A 191 -12.68 -10.12 24.79
N PRO A 192 -13.43 -9.33 25.56
CA PRO A 192 -13.25 -7.89 25.66
C PRO A 192 -11.87 -7.48 26.20
N GLU A 193 -11.19 -8.37 26.92
CA GLU A 193 -9.85 -8.17 27.45
C GLU A 193 -8.76 -8.49 26.41
N THR A 194 -9.12 -8.83 25.17
CA THR A 194 -8.12 -9.10 24.10
C THR A 194 -7.24 -7.86 23.92
N PRO A 195 -5.90 -8.00 24.08
CA PRO A 195 -4.99 -6.87 23.90
C PRO A 195 -5.11 -6.30 22.49
N ALA A 196 -5.22 -4.98 22.39
CA ALA A 196 -5.33 -4.27 21.14
C ALA A 196 -4.42 -3.03 21.14
N ALA A 197 -3.96 -2.64 19.96
CA ALA A 197 -3.18 -1.42 19.77
C ALA A 197 -3.69 -0.65 18.53
N VAL A 198 -3.70 0.67 18.62
CA VAL A 198 -3.93 1.56 17.49
C VAL A 198 -2.63 2.31 17.23
N VAL A 199 -2.08 2.17 16.03
CA VAL A 199 -0.84 2.83 15.63
C VAL A 199 -1.14 3.73 14.43
N SER A 200 -0.89 5.02 14.57
CA SER A 200 -1.05 6.01 13.51
C SER A 200 0.30 6.66 13.22
N GLY A 201 0.60 6.95 11.94
CA GLY A 201 1.85 7.57 11.53
C GLY A 201 3.10 6.72 11.78
N GLY A 202 2.93 5.41 11.93
CA GLY A 202 4.05 4.49 12.15
C GLY A 202 5.08 4.56 11.02
N ASN A 203 6.36 4.61 11.39
CA ASN A 203 7.52 4.79 10.49
C ASN A 203 7.55 6.13 9.73
N ALA A 204 6.70 7.09 10.06
CA ALA A 204 6.92 8.46 9.57
C ALA A 204 8.27 8.96 10.10
N PRO A 205 9.07 9.69 9.29
CA PRO A 205 10.27 10.33 9.79
C PRO A 205 9.90 11.16 11.01
N HIS A 206 10.54 10.90 12.15
CA HIS A 206 10.37 11.79 13.29
C HIS A 206 10.88 13.16 12.87
N PRO A 207 10.12 14.24 13.08
CA PRO A 207 10.69 15.58 12.95
C PRO A 207 11.89 15.67 13.91
N ALA A 208 13.03 16.01 13.34
CA ALA A 208 14.28 16.20 14.09
C ALA A 208 14.12 17.31 15.14
#